data_ca271b9caa919bc648e133f83d996bd8
#
_entry.id   ca271b9caa919bc648e133f83d996bd8
#
_cell.length_a   1.000
_cell.length_b   1.000
_cell.length_c   1.000
_cell.angle_alpha   90.00
_cell.angle_beta   90.00
_cell.angle_gamma   90.00
#
_symmetry.space_group_name_H-M   'P 1'
#
loop_
_entity.id
_entity.type
_entity.pdbx_description
1 polymer ?
#
loop_
_entity_poly.entity_id
_entity_poly.type
_entity_poly.pdbx_seq_one_letter_code
_entity_poly.pdbx_strand_id
1 'polypeptide(L)'
;MDKGWILIELLPQQLINGLTIGSVYALIALGYTMVYGVLQLINFAHGDLFMLGAMVAVFVLAGMAVTEALPLIVAIPLLIGVFIVSMTLIAGLGVAIERIAYRPLRHAGRLSPLISALGVSVFLENATMNVIGPGPRFFPEVLPATEVHFLGVAVQDKQILILVVATALMVWLHYLVNHTTFGLAVRATAEDKDAASLMGIELARVIAMVFVLGPALGAAGGGHFAMQYGVVLWNAGFLAGIKAFTAAVLGGIGNIPGAMLGGLLLGLIETFGAGYLPILTHDVIGPEYKDIFAFVILILVLIFRPMGILGERVAR
;
A
#
# COMPACT_ATOMS: atom_id res chain seq x y z
N MET A 1 -1.01 21.61 -32.83
CA MET A 1 0.18 21.16 -32.11
C MET A 1 0.37 19.68 -32.42
N ASP A 2 1.60 19.29 -32.71
CA ASP A 2 1.91 17.90 -33.05
C ASP A 2 1.73 17.05 -31.78
N LYS A 3 0.93 15.95 -31.87
CA LYS A 3 0.66 15.08 -30.70
C LYS A 3 1.95 14.58 -30.05
N GLY A 4 3.01 14.43 -30.83
CA GLY A 4 4.31 14.00 -30.32
C GLY A 4 4.92 14.98 -29.32
N TRP A 5 4.76 16.28 -29.52
CA TRP A 5 5.26 17.29 -28.58
C TRP A 5 4.48 17.28 -27.27
N ILE A 6 3.15 17.14 -27.30
CA ILE A 6 2.33 17.06 -26.10
C ILE A 6 2.72 15.86 -25.24
N LEU A 7 2.99 14.70 -25.86
CA LEU A 7 3.41 13.50 -25.15
C LEU A 7 4.76 13.67 -24.44
N ILE A 8 5.70 14.40 -25.08
CA ILE A 8 7.04 14.67 -24.51
C ILE A 8 6.94 15.67 -23.37
N GLU A 9 6.14 16.74 -23.49
CA GLU A 9 5.94 17.73 -22.44
C GLU A 9 5.28 17.15 -21.19
N LEU A 10 4.37 16.20 -21.36
CA LEU A 10 3.69 15.54 -20.23
C LEU A 10 4.57 14.51 -19.51
N LEU A 11 5.63 13.99 -20.14
CA LEU A 11 6.41 12.88 -19.61
C LEU A 11 6.99 13.14 -18.21
N PRO A 12 7.63 14.29 -17.91
CA PRO A 12 8.18 14.52 -16.58
C PRO A 12 7.09 14.62 -15.50
N GLN A 13 5.93 15.23 -15.82
CA GLN A 13 4.80 15.32 -14.91
C GLN A 13 4.21 13.93 -14.62
N GLN A 14 4.05 13.09 -15.64
CA GLN A 14 3.54 11.73 -15.48
C GLN A 14 4.51 10.84 -14.70
N LEU A 15 5.81 11.05 -14.81
CA LEU A 15 6.82 10.37 -14.00
C LEU A 15 6.63 10.68 -12.50
N ILE A 16 6.50 11.96 -12.14
CA ILE A 16 6.30 12.36 -10.73
C ILE A 16 4.96 11.84 -10.21
N ASN A 17 3.88 11.99 -10.97
CA ASN A 17 2.57 11.48 -10.60
C ASN A 17 2.61 9.95 -10.42
N GLY A 18 3.24 9.24 -11.34
CA GLY A 18 3.37 7.79 -11.31
C GLY A 18 4.23 7.28 -10.13
N LEU A 19 5.33 7.96 -9.82
CA LEU A 19 6.14 7.66 -8.66
C LEU A 19 5.37 7.93 -7.35
N THR A 20 4.60 9.01 -7.28
CA THR A 20 3.77 9.34 -6.12
C THR A 20 2.73 8.26 -5.86
N ILE A 21 1.93 7.89 -6.86
CA ILE A 21 0.92 6.82 -6.75
C ILE A 21 1.59 5.46 -6.53
N GLY A 22 2.67 5.20 -7.25
CA GLY A 22 3.46 3.98 -7.11
C GLY A 22 4.06 3.79 -5.73
N SER A 23 4.48 4.87 -5.06
CA SER A 23 4.97 4.80 -3.70
C SER A 23 3.87 4.41 -2.69
N VAL A 24 2.63 4.85 -2.90
CA VAL A 24 1.47 4.39 -2.11
C VAL A 24 1.24 2.88 -2.32
N TYR A 25 1.21 2.43 -3.58
CA TYR A 25 1.06 1.00 -3.88
C TYR A 25 2.22 0.16 -3.32
N ALA A 26 3.45 0.69 -3.35
CA ALA A 26 4.60 0.02 -2.77
C ALA A 26 4.46 -0.19 -1.26
N LEU A 27 3.99 0.81 -0.50
CA LEU A 27 3.76 0.66 0.94
C LEU A 27 2.73 -0.43 1.26
N ILE A 28 1.64 -0.49 0.50
CA ILE A 28 0.61 -1.51 0.70
C ILE A 28 1.16 -2.89 0.28
N ALA A 29 1.86 -2.97 -0.85
CA ALA A 29 2.47 -4.20 -1.37
C ALA A 29 3.53 -4.77 -0.41
N LEU A 30 4.27 -3.90 0.28
CA LEU A 30 5.20 -4.30 1.35
C LEU A 30 4.47 -4.97 2.52
N GLY A 31 3.32 -4.44 2.92
CA GLY A 31 2.49 -5.06 3.94
C GLY A 31 2.00 -6.45 3.54
N TYR A 32 1.53 -6.61 2.30
CA TYR A 32 1.20 -7.94 1.73
C TYR A 32 2.40 -8.88 1.74
N THR A 33 3.54 -8.41 1.25
CA THR A 33 4.77 -9.20 1.12
C THR A 33 5.28 -9.65 2.49
N MET A 34 5.19 -8.82 3.52
CA MET A 34 5.58 -9.19 4.88
C MET A 34 4.72 -10.34 5.44
N VAL A 35 3.39 -10.23 5.29
CA VAL A 35 2.47 -11.25 5.78
C VAL A 35 2.60 -12.54 4.97
N TYR A 36 2.66 -12.43 3.64
CA TYR A 36 2.81 -13.58 2.75
C TYR A 36 4.13 -14.32 2.97
N GLY A 37 5.24 -13.59 3.13
CA GLY A 37 6.55 -14.19 3.35
C GLY A 37 6.56 -15.16 4.53
N VAL A 38 5.88 -14.84 5.62
CA VAL A 38 5.86 -15.67 6.83
C VAL A 38 4.74 -16.71 6.80
N LEU A 39 3.53 -16.32 6.41
CA LEU A 39 2.37 -17.22 6.45
C LEU A 39 2.19 -18.03 5.17
N GLN A 40 2.72 -17.55 4.05
CA GLN A 40 2.47 -18.07 2.69
C GLN A 40 0.98 -18.10 2.32
N LEU A 41 0.24 -17.13 2.85
CA LEU A 41 -1.18 -16.92 2.64
C LEU A 41 -1.44 -15.45 2.30
N ILE A 42 -2.37 -15.23 1.38
CA ILE A 42 -2.80 -13.87 1.00
C ILE A 42 -3.78 -13.36 2.04
N ASN A 43 -3.48 -12.23 2.66
CA ASN A 43 -4.39 -11.55 3.58
C ASN A 43 -5.27 -10.56 2.80
N PHE A 44 -6.45 -10.98 2.36
CA PHE A 44 -7.36 -10.09 1.62
C PHE A 44 -7.87 -8.90 2.46
N ALA A 45 -7.92 -9.02 3.78
CA ALA A 45 -8.28 -7.90 4.67
C ALA A 45 -7.23 -6.77 4.71
N HIS A 46 -6.07 -6.96 4.09
CA HIS A 46 -5.00 -5.95 4.12
C HIS A 46 -5.38 -4.65 3.40
N GLY A 47 -6.15 -4.74 2.32
CA GLY A 47 -6.70 -3.56 1.63
C GLY A 47 -7.66 -2.76 2.53
N ASP A 48 -8.46 -3.45 3.36
CA ASP A 48 -9.38 -2.78 4.28
C ASP A 48 -8.63 -2.13 5.44
N LEU A 49 -7.51 -2.71 5.88
CA LEU A 49 -6.61 -2.07 6.86
C LEU A 49 -5.98 -0.78 6.31
N PHE A 50 -5.63 -0.75 5.03
CA PHE A 50 -5.23 0.49 4.34
C PHE A 50 -6.37 1.50 4.35
N MET A 51 -7.58 1.14 3.96
CA MET A 51 -8.76 1.99 3.96
C MET A 51 -9.04 2.56 5.36
N LEU A 52 -9.03 1.70 6.38
CA LEU A 52 -9.21 2.12 7.77
C LEU A 52 -8.09 3.07 8.22
N GLY A 53 -6.85 2.84 7.78
CA GLY A 53 -5.74 3.76 8.01
C GLY A 53 -5.99 5.15 7.44
N ALA A 54 -6.53 5.22 6.21
CA ALA A 54 -6.96 6.47 5.58
C ALA A 54 -8.08 7.15 6.38
N MET A 55 -9.10 6.38 6.80
CA MET A 55 -10.22 6.89 7.60
C MET A 55 -9.75 7.43 8.96
N VAL A 56 -8.87 6.70 9.66
CA VAL A 56 -8.31 7.18 10.94
C VAL A 56 -7.57 8.50 10.75
N ALA A 57 -6.74 8.64 9.69
CA ALA A 57 -6.06 9.89 9.41
C ALA A 57 -7.04 11.06 9.19
N VAL A 58 -8.11 10.83 8.42
CA VAL A 58 -9.18 11.82 8.21
C VAL A 58 -9.85 12.20 9.54
N PHE A 59 -10.23 11.23 10.37
CA PHE A 59 -10.93 11.52 11.63
C PHE A 59 -10.05 12.20 12.66
N VAL A 60 -8.77 11.85 12.74
CA VAL A 60 -7.82 12.52 13.65
C VAL A 60 -7.69 13.99 13.25
N LEU A 61 -7.52 14.30 11.96
CA LEU A 61 -7.45 15.68 11.48
C LEU A 61 -8.77 16.44 11.69
N ALA A 62 -9.90 15.81 11.39
CA ALA A 62 -11.21 16.42 11.62
C ALA A 62 -11.47 16.73 13.11
N GLY A 63 -11.04 15.82 14.01
CA GLY A 63 -11.12 16.01 15.47
C GLY A 63 -10.21 17.14 15.98
N MET A 64 -9.13 17.46 15.26
CA MET A 64 -8.27 18.60 15.55
C MET A 64 -8.81 19.93 14.98
N ALA A 65 -9.98 19.89 14.30
CA ALA A 65 -10.62 21.07 13.69
C ALA A 65 -9.70 21.87 12.75
N VAL A 66 -8.81 21.16 12.02
CA VAL A 66 -7.95 21.78 11.01
C VAL A 66 -8.82 22.10 9.79
N THR A 67 -9.12 23.38 9.59
CA THR A 67 -10.01 23.87 8.51
C THR A 67 -9.26 24.64 7.43
N GLU A 68 -8.03 25.05 7.70
CA GLU A 68 -7.20 25.84 6.79
C GLU A 68 -5.80 25.26 6.66
N ALA A 69 -5.16 25.56 5.55
CA ALA A 69 -3.77 25.17 5.32
C ALA A 69 -2.83 25.81 6.34
N LEU A 70 -1.96 25.01 6.92
CA LEU A 70 -1.00 25.42 7.94
C LEU A 70 0.37 25.68 7.29
N PRO A 71 1.20 26.57 7.89
CA PRO A 71 2.60 26.69 7.47
C PRO A 71 3.31 25.33 7.50
N LEU A 72 4.20 25.05 6.51
CA LEU A 72 4.88 23.76 6.37
C LEU A 72 5.56 23.28 7.66
N ILE A 73 6.15 24.20 8.42
CA ILE A 73 6.83 23.89 9.69
C ILE A 73 5.88 23.29 10.76
N VAL A 74 4.58 23.57 10.67
CA VAL A 74 3.55 23.01 11.57
C VAL A 74 2.84 21.85 10.90
N ALA A 75 2.54 21.95 9.61
CA ALA A 75 1.81 20.94 8.85
C ALA A 75 2.55 19.59 8.78
N ILE A 76 3.87 19.61 8.52
CA ILE A 76 4.66 18.38 8.38
C ILE A 76 4.72 17.58 9.69
N PRO A 77 5.11 18.14 10.86
CA PRO A 77 5.07 17.41 12.12
C PRO A 77 3.67 16.92 12.49
N LEU A 78 2.63 17.74 12.22
CA LEU A 78 1.25 17.35 12.46
C LEU A 78 0.88 16.11 11.64
N LEU A 79 1.12 16.10 10.32
CA LEU A 79 0.83 14.98 9.44
C LEU A 79 1.62 13.72 9.83
N ILE A 80 2.90 13.86 10.19
CA ILE A 80 3.70 12.74 10.72
C ILE A 80 3.05 12.18 11.98
N GLY A 81 2.62 13.03 12.91
CA GLY A 81 1.92 12.61 14.13
C GLY A 81 0.61 11.87 13.81
N VAL A 82 -0.20 12.39 12.89
CA VAL A 82 -1.45 11.75 12.42
C VAL A 82 -1.15 10.38 11.81
N PHE A 83 -0.13 10.26 10.98
CA PHE A 83 0.25 8.98 10.38
C PHE A 83 0.74 7.98 11.43
N ILE A 84 1.53 8.41 12.42
CA ILE A 84 1.97 7.54 13.53
C ILE A 84 0.76 7.03 14.33
N VAL A 85 -0.22 7.90 14.62
CA VAL A 85 -1.46 7.49 15.31
C VAL A 85 -2.23 6.47 14.47
N SER A 86 -2.42 6.74 13.18
CA SER A 86 -3.09 5.83 12.25
C SER A 86 -2.35 4.48 12.17
N MET A 87 -1.04 4.48 11.95
CA MET A 87 -0.21 3.29 11.92
C MET A 87 -0.33 2.47 13.21
N THR A 88 -0.32 3.12 14.37
CA THR A 88 -0.40 2.46 15.68
C THR A 88 -1.76 1.80 15.90
N LEU A 89 -2.85 2.50 15.60
CA LEU A 89 -4.20 1.97 15.75
C LEU A 89 -4.46 0.79 14.80
N ILE A 90 -4.03 0.91 13.55
CA ILE A 90 -4.20 -0.15 12.56
C ILE A 90 -3.26 -1.33 12.80
N ALA A 91 -2.06 -1.11 13.33
CA ALA A 91 -1.20 -2.18 13.83
C ALA A 91 -1.88 -2.97 14.96
N GLY A 92 -2.50 -2.28 15.92
CA GLY A 92 -3.29 -2.91 16.99
C GLY A 92 -4.45 -3.75 16.44
N LEU A 93 -5.19 -3.22 15.45
CA LEU A 93 -6.25 -3.95 14.76
C LEU A 93 -5.68 -5.16 14.00
N GLY A 94 -4.53 -5.03 13.35
CA GLY A 94 -3.83 -6.12 12.67
C GLY A 94 -3.49 -7.27 13.63
N VAL A 95 -2.98 -6.96 14.81
CA VAL A 95 -2.73 -7.96 15.87
C VAL A 95 -4.03 -8.60 16.37
N ALA A 96 -5.11 -7.81 16.50
CA ALA A 96 -6.42 -8.36 16.89
C ALA A 96 -6.93 -9.36 15.84
N ILE A 97 -6.84 -9.01 14.56
CA ILE A 97 -7.22 -9.91 13.46
C ILE A 97 -6.34 -11.17 13.46
N GLU A 98 -5.04 -11.04 13.67
CA GLU A 98 -4.14 -12.19 13.79
C GLU A 98 -4.62 -13.13 14.91
N ARG A 99 -4.88 -12.60 16.10
CA ARG A 99 -5.26 -13.40 17.27
C ARG A 99 -6.62 -14.05 17.14
N ILE A 100 -7.60 -13.36 16.57
CA ILE A 100 -9.00 -13.79 16.53
C ILE A 100 -9.29 -14.62 15.27
N ALA A 101 -8.81 -14.17 14.10
CA ALA A 101 -9.20 -14.74 12.82
C ALA A 101 -8.16 -15.71 12.23
N TYR A 102 -6.86 -15.49 12.49
CA TYR A 102 -5.81 -16.31 11.87
C TYR A 102 -5.20 -17.34 12.81
N ARG A 103 -4.92 -16.95 14.05
CA ARG A 103 -4.25 -17.83 15.02
C ARG A 103 -4.98 -19.13 15.30
N PRO A 104 -6.33 -19.15 15.48
CA PRO A 104 -7.07 -20.38 15.68
C PRO A 104 -7.06 -21.33 14.48
N LEU A 105 -6.85 -20.79 13.27
CA LEU A 105 -6.91 -21.54 12.02
C LEU A 105 -5.53 -21.98 11.51
N ARG A 106 -4.44 -21.73 12.24
CA ARG A 106 -3.07 -22.06 11.80
C ARG A 106 -2.85 -23.55 11.53
N HIS A 107 -3.58 -24.43 12.24
CA HIS A 107 -3.51 -25.89 12.09
C HIS A 107 -4.62 -26.46 11.20
N ALA A 108 -5.51 -25.60 10.70
CA ALA A 108 -6.53 -25.98 9.75
C ALA A 108 -5.95 -26.04 8.32
N GLY A 109 -6.68 -26.66 7.41
CA GLY A 109 -6.28 -26.73 6.02
C GLY A 109 -6.05 -25.35 5.38
N ARG A 110 -5.25 -25.26 4.32
CA ARG A 110 -4.83 -24.00 3.68
C ARG A 110 -5.98 -23.06 3.27
N LEU A 111 -7.17 -23.60 3.01
CA LEU A 111 -8.34 -22.80 2.62
C LEU A 111 -8.98 -22.06 3.81
N SER A 112 -8.87 -22.59 5.04
CA SER A 112 -9.54 -21.99 6.21
C SER A 112 -9.08 -20.58 6.55
N PRO A 113 -7.77 -20.28 6.61
CA PRO A 113 -7.30 -18.91 6.80
C PRO A 113 -7.65 -17.98 5.63
N LEU A 114 -7.70 -18.50 4.39
CA LEU A 114 -8.08 -17.71 3.21
C LEU A 114 -9.54 -17.25 3.30
N ILE A 115 -10.46 -18.18 3.63
CA ILE A 115 -11.89 -17.86 3.81
C ILE A 115 -12.07 -16.90 4.99
N SER A 116 -11.32 -17.10 6.09
CA SER A 116 -11.33 -16.19 7.23
C SER A 116 -10.88 -14.78 6.84
N ALA A 117 -9.82 -14.65 6.02
CA ALA A 117 -9.35 -13.37 5.50
C ALA A 117 -10.42 -12.63 4.71
N LEU A 118 -11.13 -13.34 3.81
CA LEU A 118 -12.24 -12.78 3.05
C LEU A 118 -13.39 -12.36 3.97
N GLY A 119 -13.72 -13.20 4.97
CA GLY A 119 -14.75 -12.87 5.96
C GLY A 119 -14.41 -11.62 6.77
N VAL A 120 -13.15 -11.47 7.19
CA VAL A 120 -12.67 -10.26 7.88
C VAL A 120 -12.74 -9.04 6.96
N SER A 121 -12.34 -9.17 5.69
CA SER A 121 -12.43 -8.10 4.69
C SER A 121 -13.88 -7.58 4.56
N VAL A 122 -14.80 -8.48 4.27
CA VAL A 122 -16.24 -8.16 4.15
C VAL A 122 -16.79 -7.54 5.45
N PHE A 123 -16.37 -8.08 6.61
CA PHE A 123 -16.77 -7.52 7.90
C PHE A 123 -16.26 -6.09 8.09
N LEU A 124 -14.99 -5.81 7.84
CA LEU A 124 -14.39 -4.48 8.00
C LEU A 124 -15.03 -3.45 7.07
N GLU A 125 -15.27 -3.82 5.81
CA GLU A 125 -15.92 -2.96 4.81
C GLU A 125 -17.34 -2.58 5.25
N ASN A 126 -18.17 -3.59 5.59
CA ASN A 126 -19.54 -3.35 6.02
C ASN A 126 -19.62 -2.69 7.41
N ALA A 127 -18.73 -3.00 8.35
CA ALA A 127 -18.64 -2.31 9.62
C ALA A 127 -18.32 -0.81 9.42
N THR A 128 -17.39 -0.50 8.52
CA THR A 128 -17.04 0.88 8.15
C THR A 128 -18.25 1.60 7.57
N MET A 129 -18.97 0.98 6.62
CA MET A 129 -20.17 1.54 6.02
C MET A 129 -21.27 1.82 7.07
N ASN A 130 -21.49 0.89 8.01
CA ASN A 130 -22.55 1.02 9.01
C ASN A 130 -22.20 2.02 10.13
N VAL A 131 -20.94 2.07 10.56
CA VAL A 131 -20.51 2.94 11.68
C VAL A 131 -20.20 4.35 11.21
N ILE A 132 -19.51 4.48 10.07
CA ILE A 132 -19.04 5.76 9.54
C ILE A 132 -20.05 6.34 8.55
N GLY A 133 -20.80 5.50 7.85
CA GLY A 133 -21.75 5.84 6.80
C GLY A 133 -21.19 5.67 5.39
N PRO A 134 -22.08 5.59 4.37
CA PRO A 134 -21.70 5.31 2.99
C PRO A 134 -21.11 6.53 2.25
N GLY A 135 -21.19 7.73 2.83
CA GLY A 135 -20.74 8.96 2.18
C GLY A 135 -19.21 9.09 2.11
N PRO A 136 -18.69 9.85 1.14
CA PRO A 136 -17.28 10.16 1.05
C PRO A 136 -16.79 10.93 2.29
N ARG A 137 -15.57 10.66 2.72
CA ARG A 137 -14.88 11.41 3.77
C ARG A 137 -13.75 12.20 3.15
N PHE A 138 -13.76 13.51 3.36
CA PHE A 138 -12.78 14.41 2.78
C PHE A 138 -11.58 14.56 3.69
N PHE A 139 -10.39 14.47 3.11
CA PHE A 139 -9.15 14.76 3.81
C PHE A 139 -8.96 16.28 3.85
N PRO A 140 -8.77 16.89 5.04
CA PRO A 140 -8.55 18.33 5.13
C PRO A 140 -7.31 18.78 4.38
N GLU A 141 -7.35 19.92 3.73
CA GLU A 141 -6.19 20.53 3.08
C GLU A 141 -5.26 21.15 4.14
N VAL A 142 -4.40 20.34 4.73
CA VAL A 142 -3.46 20.74 5.79
C VAL A 142 -2.24 21.45 5.22
N LEU A 143 -1.80 21.05 4.02
CA LEU A 143 -0.64 21.61 3.34
C LEU A 143 -1.06 22.81 2.48
N PRO A 144 -0.25 23.87 2.41
CA PRO A 144 -0.48 24.95 1.47
C PRO A 144 -0.45 24.40 0.04
N ALA A 145 -1.32 24.93 -0.82
CA ALA A 145 -1.36 24.55 -2.24
C ALA A 145 -0.21 25.24 -3.03
N THR A 146 1.02 25.07 -2.55
CA THR A 146 2.20 25.60 -3.24
C THR A 146 2.71 24.57 -4.25
N GLU A 147 3.11 25.07 -5.40
CA GLU A 147 3.69 24.27 -6.46
C GLU A 147 5.13 24.74 -6.70
N VAL A 148 6.05 23.81 -6.60
CA VAL A 148 7.45 24.05 -6.96
C VAL A 148 7.62 23.70 -8.44
N HIS A 149 7.89 24.69 -9.25
CA HIS A 149 8.17 24.48 -10.67
C HIS A 149 9.66 24.15 -10.86
N PHE A 150 9.94 22.92 -11.28
CA PHE A 150 11.28 22.46 -11.59
C PHE A 150 11.32 21.82 -12.99
N LEU A 151 12.16 22.33 -13.88
CA LEU A 151 12.29 21.84 -15.27
C LEU A 151 10.95 21.74 -16.03
N GLY A 152 10.02 22.68 -15.80
CA GLY A 152 8.70 22.69 -16.45
C GLY A 152 7.66 21.75 -15.81
N VAL A 153 7.98 21.13 -14.68
CA VAL A 153 7.09 20.26 -13.93
C VAL A 153 6.58 21.00 -12.70
N ALA A 154 5.27 20.93 -12.48
CA ALA A 154 4.65 21.43 -11.24
C ALA A 154 4.57 20.30 -10.21
N VAL A 155 5.36 20.39 -9.15
CA VAL A 155 5.38 19.43 -8.06
C VAL A 155 4.70 20.03 -6.84
N GLN A 156 3.64 19.40 -6.35
CA GLN A 156 2.92 19.85 -5.16
C GLN A 156 3.65 19.41 -3.89
N ASP A 157 3.59 20.24 -2.85
CA ASP A 157 4.19 19.94 -1.54
C ASP A 157 3.77 18.57 -0.99
N LYS A 158 2.49 18.20 -1.19
CA LYS A 158 1.98 16.87 -0.78
C LYS A 158 2.67 15.72 -1.50
N GLN A 159 3.02 15.87 -2.78
CA GLN A 159 3.72 14.83 -3.55
C GLN A 159 5.14 14.62 -3.03
N ILE A 160 5.83 15.73 -2.70
CA ILE A 160 7.16 15.67 -2.10
C ILE A 160 7.10 14.93 -0.76
N LEU A 161 6.14 15.29 0.11
CA LEU A 161 5.98 14.65 1.40
C LEU A 161 5.67 13.15 1.27
N ILE A 162 4.76 12.77 0.35
CA ILE A 162 4.43 11.36 0.07
C ILE A 162 5.69 10.60 -0.35
N LEU A 163 6.44 11.11 -1.31
CA LEU A 163 7.64 10.46 -1.84
C LEU A 163 8.71 10.29 -0.75
N VAL A 164 8.96 11.34 0.03
CA VAL A 164 9.98 11.32 1.10
C VAL A 164 9.59 10.34 2.20
N VAL A 165 8.35 10.42 2.72
CA VAL A 165 7.91 9.55 3.82
C VAL A 165 7.80 8.10 3.35
N ALA A 166 7.23 7.85 2.17
CA ALA A 166 7.13 6.50 1.62
C ALA A 166 8.52 5.89 1.40
N THR A 167 9.46 6.63 0.80
CA THR A 167 10.84 6.16 0.61
C THR A 167 11.52 5.89 1.95
N ALA A 168 11.35 6.76 2.94
CA ALA A 168 11.91 6.55 4.27
C ALA A 168 11.38 5.27 4.92
N LEU A 169 10.06 5.02 4.84
CA LEU A 169 9.44 3.79 5.37
C LEU A 169 9.90 2.55 4.60
N MET A 170 10.04 2.63 3.28
CA MET A 170 10.55 1.53 2.45
C MET A 170 11.99 1.17 2.80
N VAL A 171 12.87 2.18 2.92
CA VAL A 171 14.27 1.99 3.30
C VAL A 171 14.38 1.46 4.74
N TRP A 172 13.59 2.01 5.65
CA TRP A 172 13.54 1.55 7.03
C TRP A 172 13.13 0.08 7.14
N LEU A 173 12.06 -0.33 6.43
CA LEU A 173 11.64 -1.73 6.43
C LEU A 173 12.69 -2.65 5.81
N HIS A 174 13.29 -2.23 4.69
CA HIS A 174 14.37 -2.98 4.05
C HIS A 174 15.55 -3.19 5.03
N TYR A 175 15.96 -2.14 5.75
CA TYR A 175 17.00 -2.23 6.77
C TYR A 175 16.59 -3.17 7.91
N LEU A 176 15.37 -3.01 8.43
CA LEU A 176 14.84 -3.81 9.52
C LEU A 176 14.85 -5.31 9.19
N VAL A 177 14.44 -5.67 7.97
CA VAL A 177 14.36 -7.09 7.57
C VAL A 177 15.72 -7.66 7.19
N ASN A 178 16.63 -6.88 6.61
CA ASN A 178 17.91 -7.41 6.13
C ASN A 178 19.05 -7.33 7.17
N HIS A 179 18.98 -6.38 8.11
CA HIS A 179 20.12 -6.07 9.00
C HIS A 179 19.83 -6.23 10.49
N THR A 180 18.63 -6.74 10.90
CA THR A 180 18.30 -6.93 12.31
C THR A 180 18.07 -8.41 12.65
N THR A 181 18.18 -8.74 13.95
CA THR A 181 17.87 -10.08 14.47
C THR A 181 16.39 -10.44 14.25
N PHE A 182 15.49 -9.46 14.33
CA PHE A 182 14.08 -9.66 13.99
C PHE A 182 13.92 -10.06 12.51
N GLY A 183 14.58 -9.35 11.61
CA GLY A 183 14.56 -9.68 10.18
C GLY A 183 15.16 -11.05 9.88
N LEU A 184 16.19 -11.46 10.60
CA LEU A 184 16.73 -12.83 10.49
C LEU A 184 15.68 -13.86 10.91
N ALA A 185 14.96 -13.62 12.02
CA ALA A 185 13.89 -14.52 12.47
C ALA A 185 12.73 -14.58 11.46
N VAL A 186 12.36 -13.44 10.84
CA VAL A 186 11.34 -13.39 9.77
C VAL A 186 11.75 -14.24 8.57
N ARG A 187 12.98 -14.06 8.07
CA ARG A 187 13.49 -14.84 6.91
C ARG A 187 13.62 -16.32 7.22
N ALA A 188 14.15 -16.68 8.39
CA ALA A 188 14.24 -18.08 8.80
C ALA A 188 12.84 -18.74 8.90
N THR A 189 11.84 -18.01 9.45
CA THR A 189 10.46 -18.50 9.54
C THR A 189 9.80 -18.60 8.16
N ALA A 190 10.18 -17.75 7.21
CA ALA A 190 9.68 -17.77 5.83
C ALA A 190 10.21 -18.99 5.06
N GLU A 191 11.46 -19.38 5.32
CA GLU A 191 12.11 -20.54 4.67
C GLU A 191 11.56 -21.86 5.22
N ASP A 192 11.66 -22.07 6.52
CA ASP A 192 11.18 -23.28 7.18
C ASP A 192 10.74 -22.99 8.62
N LYS A 193 9.43 -23.12 8.90
CA LYS A 193 8.84 -22.85 10.22
C LYS A 193 9.29 -23.88 11.25
N ASP A 194 9.41 -25.15 10.87
CA ASP A 194 9.75 -26.22 11.81
C ASP A 194 11.23 -26.12 12.19
N ALA A 195 12.12 -25.93 11.22
CA ALA A 195 13.53 -25.68 11.47
C ALA A 195 13.76 -24.41 12.30
N ALA A 196 13.07 -23.32 11.99
CA ALA A 196 13.16 -22.07 12.77
C ALA A 196 12.74 -22.27 14.23
N SER A 197 11.66 -23.03 14.47
CA SER A 197 11.20 -23.39 15.82
C SER A 197 12.23 -24.21 16.60
N LEU A 198 12.86 -25.19 15.94
CA LEU A 198 13.91 -26.01 16.53
C LEU A 198 15.16 -25.21 16.90
N MET A 199 15.44 -24.12 16.17
CA MET A 199 16.52 -23.16 16.47
C MET A 199 16.14 -22.13 17.53
N GLY A 200 14.97 -22.27 18.19
CA GLY A 200 14.52 -21.42 19.29
C GLY A 200 13.79 -20.14 18.87
N ILE A 201 13.39 -20.01 17.60
CA ILE A 201 12.60 -18.85 17.15
C ILE A 201 11.13 -19.05 17.58
N GLU A 202 10.62 -18.07 18.34
CA GLU A 202 9.21 -18.06 18.77
C GLU A 202 8.30 -17.61 17.61
N LEU A 203 7.79 -18.57 16.82
CA LEU A 203 6.97 -18.31 15.63
C LEU A 203 5.78 -17.40 15.91
N ALA A 204 5.13 -17.56 17.07
CA ALA A 204 3.97 -16.74 17.42
C ALA A 204 4.33 -15.25 17.54
N ARG A 205 5.51 -14.96 18.09
CA ARG A 205 6.01 -13.57 18.21
C ARG A 205 6.38 -12.99 16.84
N VAL A 206 7.07 -13.77 15.99
CA VAL A 206 7.42 -13.34 14.64
C VAL A 206 6.18 -13.02 13.82
N ILE A 207 5.17 -13.89 13.84
CA ILE A 207 3.90 -13.68 13.12
C ILE A 207 3.16 -12.45 13.66
N ALA A 208 3.05 -12.31 14.99
CA ALA A 208 2.40 -11.15 15.59
C ALA A 208 3.09 -9.83 15.18
N MET A 209 4.44 -9.79 15.15
CA MET A 209 5.18 -8.60 14.72
C MET A 209 4.98 -8.29 13.23
N VAL A 210 4.85 -9.29 12.38
CA VAL A 210 4.51 -9.11 10.97
C VAL A 210 3.10 -8.50 10.80
N PHE A 211 2.16 -8.90 11.68
CA PHE A 211 0.81 -8.29 11.75
C PHE A 211 0.78 -6.93 12.47
N VAL A 212 1.87 -6.49 13.06
CA VAL A 212 2.08 -5.09 13.46
C VAL A 212 2.57 -4.28 12.26
N LEU A 213 3.66 -4.73 11.62
CA LEU A 213 4.36 -3.97 10.59
C LEU A 213 3.58 -3.86 9.27
N GLY A 214 3.01 -4.98 8.80
CA GLY A 214 2.24 -4.99 7.57
C GLY A 214 1.08 -4.00 7.60
N PRO A 215 0.13 -4.13 8.55
CA PRO A 215 -0.97 -3.19 8.72
C PRO A 215 -0.53 -1.74 8.96
N ALA A 216 0.54 -1.51 9.72
CA ALA A 216 1.08 -0.16 9.91
C ALA A 216 1.51 0.49 8.59
N LEU A 217 2.24 -0.25 7.73
CA LEU A 217 2.63 0.23 6.39
C LEU A 217 1.42 0.44 5.49
N GLY A 218 0.43 -0.47 5.55
CA GLY A 218 -0.85 -0.29 4.87
C GLY A 218 -1.55 1.01 5.30
N ALA A 219 -1.59 1.29 6.60
CA ALA A 219 -2.18 2.52 7.14
C ALA A 219 -1.43 3.78 6.69
N ALA A 220 -0.09 3.75 6.65
CA ALA A 220 0.71 4.84 6.10
C ALA A 220 0.37 5.08 4.62
N GLY A 221 0.30 4.01 3.81
CA GLY A 221 -0.17 4.09 2.43
C GLY A 221 -1.57 4.68 2.32
N GLY A 222 -2.48 4.30 3.24
CA GLY A 222 -3.85 4.84 3.33
C GLY A 222 -3.88 6.34 3.59
N GLY A 223 -3.10 6.81 4.57
CA GLY A 223 -2.97 8.24 4.86
C GLY A 223 -2.42 9.03 3.68
N HIS A 224 -1.39 8.51 2.99
CA HIS A 224 -0.86 9.11 1.78
C HIS A 224 -1.88 9.13 0.63
N PHE A 225 -2.65 8.05 0.45
CA PHE A 225 -3.74 7.99 -0.53
C PHE A 225 -4.79 9.07 -0.24
N ALA A 226 -5.25 9.17 1.02
CA ALA A 226 -6.23 10.17 1.44
C ALA A 226 -5.72 11.59 1.18
N MET A 227 -4.45 11.87 1.48
CA MET A 227 -3.82 13.16 1.22
C MET A 227 -3.67 13.46 -0.28
N GLN A 228 -3.37 12.45 -1.12
CA GLN A 228 -3.20 12.61 -2.57
C GLN A 228 -4.53 12.88 -3.28
N TYR A 229 -5.56 12.09 -2.95
CA TYR A 229 -6.86 12.16 -3.64
C TYR A 229 -7.87 13.10 -2.96
N GLY A 230 -7.62 13.52 -1.72
CA GLY A 230 -8.50 14.40 -0.96
C GLY A 230 -9.79 13.74 -0.49
N VAL A 231 -10.04 12.47 -0.81
CA VAL A 231 -11.28 11.76 -0.51
C VAL A 231 -11.03 10.28 -0.24
N VAL A 232 -11.77 9.72 0.72
CA VAL A 232 -11.77 8.29 1.04
C VAL A 232 -13.20 7.78 1.06
N LEU A 233 -13.41 6.63 0.41
CA LEU A 233 -14.68 5.91 0.40
C LEU A 233 -14.59 4.68 1.32
N TRP A 234 -15.72 4.25 1.87
CA TRP A 234 -15.83 3.09 2.75
C TRP A 234 -15.42 1.77 2.09
N ASN A 235 -15.44 1.68 0.76
CA ASN A 235 -15.09 0.49 -0.04
C ASN A 235 -13.76 0.66 -0.80
N ALA A 236 -12.98 1.72 -0.50
CA ALA A 236 -11.70 1.97 -1.19
C ALA A 236 -10.67 0.86 -0.96
N GLY A 237 -10.84 0.08 0.12
CA GLY A 237 -9.91 -0.99 0.52
C GLY A 237 -9.80 -2.12 -0.49
N PHE A 238 -10.93 -2.59 -1.02
CA PHE A 238 -10.95 -3.72 -1.94
C PHE A 238 -10.15 -3.45 -3.23
N LEU A 239 -10.44 -2.35 -3.91
CA LEU A 239 -9.77 -2.01 -5.17
C LEU A 239 -8.29 -1.70 -4.97
N ALA A 240 -7.95 -0.89 -3.96
CA ALA A 240 -6.56 -0.60 -3.62
C ALA A 240 -5.80 -1.86 -3.19
N GLY A 241 -6.47 -2.76 -2.46
CA GLY A 241 -5.93 -4.04 -2.05
C GLY A 241 -5.55 -4.93 -3.24
N ILE A 242 -6.43 -5.08 -4.23
CA ILE A 242 -6.13 -5.88 -5.43
C ILE A 242 -4.99 -5.25 -6.24
N LYS A 243 -4.94 -3.93 -6.38
CA LYS A 243 -3.83 -3.25 -7.05
C LYS A 243 -2.49 -3.46 -6.32
N ALA A 244 -2.49 -3.33 -5.02
CA ALA A 244 -1.29 -3.56 -4.22
C ALA A 244 -0.86 -5.03 -4.24
N PHE A 245 -1.80 -5.97 -4.25
CA PHE A 245 -1.51 -7.38 -4.49
C PHE A 245 -0.88 -7.59 -5.87
N THR A 246 -1.43 -6.95 -6.92
CA THR A 246 -0.83 -6.95 -8.27
C THR A 246 0.61 -6.44 -8.23
N ALA A 247 0.85 -5.35 -7.52
CA ALA A 247 2.19 -4.79 -7.33
C ALA A 247 3.13 -5.76 -6.62
N ALA A 248 2.67 -6.43 -5.56
CA ALA A 248 3.45 -7.44 -4.85
C ALA A 248 3.80 -8.65 -5.75
N VAL A 249 2.83 -9.13 -6.54
CA VAL A 249 3.03 -10.24 -7.50
C VAL A 249 3.96 -9.81 -8.63
N LEU A 250 3.78 -8.62 -9.19
CA LEU A 250 4.64 -8.05 -10.24
C LEU A 250 6.10 -7.97 -9.76
N GLY A 251 6.30 -7.51 -8.53
CA GLY A 251 7.63 -7.39 -7.94
C GLY A 251 8.26 -8.73 -7.58
N GLY A 252 7.45 -9.71 -7.21
CA GLY A 252 7.83 -11.01 -6.63
C GLY A 252 7.40 -11.09 -5.17
N ILE A 253 6.25 -11.72 -4.93
CA ILE A 253 5.65 -11.80 -3.60
C ILE A 253 6.59 -12.51 -2.61
N GLY A 254 6.78 -11.93 -1.42
CA GLY A 254 7.77 -12.41 -0.44
C GLY A 254 9.13 -11.69 -0.51
N ASN A 255 9.44 -11.01 -1.62
CA ASN A 255 10.67 -10.23 -1.78
C ASN A 255 10.38 -8.73 -1.55
N ILE A 256 10.98 -8.14 -0.50
CA ILE A 256 10.74 -6.73 -0.12
C ILE A 256 11.19 -5.75 -1.21
N PRO A 257 12.43 -5.80 -1.73
CA PRO A 257 12.83 -4.97 -2.87
C PRO A 257 11.95 -5.18 -4.11
N GLY A 258 11.51 -6.41 -4.33
CA GLY A 258 10.57 -6.74 -5.41
C GLY A 258 9.24 -6.00 -5.25
N ALA A 259 8.60 -6.08 -4.09
CA ALA A 259 7.34 -5.40 -3.82
C ALA A 259 7.43 -3.88 -3.96
N MET A 260 8.57 -3.27 -3.53
CA MET A 260 8.84 -1.85 -3.73
C MET A 260 8.85 -1.48 -5.22
N LEU A 261 9.65 -2.21 -6.01
CA LEU A 261 9.73 -2.00 -7.45
C LEU A 261 8.40 -2.27 -8.15
N GLY A 262 7.69 -3.33 -7.78
CA GLY A 262 6.40 -3.66 -8.34
C GLY A 262 5.35 -2.57 -8.10
N GLY A 263 5.33 -1.98 -6.89
CA GLY A 263 4.46 -0.85 -6.57
C GLY A 263 4.78 0.39 -7.41
N LEU A 264 6.05 0.76 -7.49
CA LEU A 264 6.49 1.90 -8.31
C LEU A 264 6.19 1.70 -9.79
N LEU A 265 6.47 0.51 -10.33
CA LEU A 265 6.17 0.18 -11.73
C LEU A 265 4.67 0.22 -12.01
N LEU A 266 3.84 -0.37 -11.13
CA LEU A 266 2.38 -0.35 -11.31
C LEU A 266 1.85 1.08 -11.33
N GLY A 267 2.30 1.95 -10.40
CA GLY A 267 1.91 3.34 -10.37
C GLY A 267 2.33 4.11 -11.63
N LEU A 268 3.53 3.86 -12.15
CA LEU A 268 3.99 4.42 -13.42
C LEU A 268 3.09 3.97 -14.58
N ILE A 269 2.87 2.67 -14.73
CA ILE A 269 2.08 2.12 -15.83
C ILE A 269 0.63 2.65 -15.77
N GLU A 270 0.02 2.69 -14.59
CA GLU A 270 -1.33 3.24 -14.41
C GLU A 270 -1.38 4.72 -14.80
N THR A 271 -0.40 5.50 -14.37
CA THR A 271 -0.36 6.94 -14.63
C THR A 271 -0.07 7.24 -16.10
N PHE A 272 0.86 6.53 -16.71
CA PHE A 272 1.11 6.65 -18.14
C PHE A 272 -0.09 6.21 -18.96
N GLY A 273 -0.73 5.10 -18.60
CA GLY A 273 -1.95 4.64 -19.24
C GLY A 273 -3.06 5.70 -19.18
N ALA A 274 -3.34 6.21 -17.97
CA ALA A 274 -4.37 7.23 -17.78
C ALA A 274 -4.07 8.57 -18.48
N GLY A 275 -2.80 8.95 -18.59
CA GLY A 275 -2.40 10.22 -19.20
C GLY A 275 -2.26 10.17 -20.72
N TYR A 276 -1.77 9.07 -21.29
CA TYR A 276 -1.46 9.01 -22.72
C TYR A 276 -2.53 8.37 -23.57
N LEU A 277 -3.28 7.39 -23.07
CA LEU A 277 -4.29 6.70 -23.88
C LEU A 277 -5.41 7.59 -24.37
N PRO A 278 -5.96 8.53 -23.58
CA PRO A 278 -6.97 9.46 -24.09
C PRO A 278 -6.44 10.26 -25.29
N ILE A 279 -5.20 10.73 -25.21
CA ILE A 279 -4.56 11.51 -26.29
C ILE A 279 -4.35 10.66 -27.55
N LEU A 280 -3.92 9.39 -27.37
CA LEU A 280 -3.64 8.48 -28.50
C LEU A 280 -4.92 7.96 -29.14
N THR A 281 -5.97 7.69 -28.35
CA THR A 281 -7.24 7.10 -28.82
C THR A 281 -8.33 8.12 -29.11
N HIS A 282 -8.03 9.44 -29.06
CA HIS A 282 -9.02 10.51 -29.25
C HIS A 282 -10.19 10.38 -28.25
N ASP A 283 -9.86 10.19 -26.97
CA ASP A 283 -10.79 10.01 -25.86
C ASP A 283 -11.72 8.78 -25.96
N VAL A 284 -11.43 7.82 -26.85
CA VAL A 284 -12.17 6.54 -26.90
C VAL A 284 -11.87 5.70 -25.65
N ILE A 285 -10.63 5.76 -25.15
CA ILE A 285 -10.22 5.12 -23.89
C ILE A 285 -9.86 6.24 -22.92
N GLY A 286 -10.78 6.54 -22.00
CA GLY A 286 -10.60 7.60 -21.01
C GLY A 286 -9.77 7.16 -19.79
N PRO A 287 -9.46 8.09 -18.87
CA PRO A 287 -8.69 7.80 -17.65
C PRO A 287 -9.43 6.88 -16.67
N GLU A 288 -10.74 6.68 -16.81
CA GLU A 288 -11.56 5.74 -16.04
C GLU A 288 -11.13 4.27 -16.23
N TYR A 289 -10.48 3.96 -17.37
CA TYR A 289 -9.99 2.61 -17.66
C TYR A 289 -8.63 2.30 -16.98
N LYS A 290 -8.07 3.22 -16.18
CA LYS A 290 -6.77 3.05 -15.53
C LYS A 290 -6.64 1.75 -14.72
N ASP A 291 -7.75 1.33 -14.08
CA ASP A 291 -7.76 0.14 -13.23
C ASP A 291 -7.59 -1.15 -14.05
N ILE A 292 -8.01 -1.15 -15.32
CA ILE A 292 -7.84 -2.28 -16.24
C ILE A 292 -6.36 -2.60 -16.44
N PHE A 293 -5.48 -1.59 -16.47
CA PHE A 293 -4.04 -1.83 -16.62
C PHE A 293 -3.46 -2.68 -15.49
N ALA A 294 -3.88 -2.42 -14.24
CA ALA A 294 -3.45 -3.22 -13.11
C ALA A 294 -3.83 -4.70 -13.28
N PHE A 295 -5.05 -4.97 -13.73
CA PHE A 295 -5.52 -6.35 -13.93
C PHE A 295 -4.88 -7.02 -15.14
N VAL A 296 -4.72 -6.31 -16.25
CA VAL A 296 -4.00 -6.84 -17.43
C VAL A 296 -2.58 -7.19 -17.07
N ILE A 297 -1.88 -6.32 -16.34
CA ILE A 297 -0.52 -6.60 -15.88
C ILE A 297 -0.48 -7.81 -14.96
N LEU A 298 -1.41 -7.92 -14.01
CA LEU A 298 -1.51 -9.09 -13.13
C LEU A 298 -1.61 -10.38 -13.95
N ILE A 299 -2.52 -10.42 -14.93
CA ILE A 299 -2.71 -11.59 -15.79
C ILE A 299 -1.44 -11.88 -16.59
N LEU A 300 -0.83 -10.87 -17.20
CA LEU A 300 0.40 -11.05 -17.99
C LEU A 300 1.56 -11.55 -17.12
N VAL A 301 1.72 -11.00 -15.92
CA VAL A 301 2.77 -11.45 -14.99
C VAL A 301 2.53 -12.89 -14.56
N LEU A 302 1.31 -13.26 -14.21
CA LEU A 302 0.99 -14.63 -13.81
C LEU A 302 1.23 -15.64 -14.95
N ILE A 303 1.02 -15.25 -16.21
CA ILE A 303 1.26 -16.11 -17.38
C ILE A 303 2.75 -16.21 -17.71
N PHE A 304 3.46 -15.07 -17.82
CA PHE A 304 4.81 -15.01 -18.36
C PHE A 304 5.91 -15.03 -17.29
N ARG A 305 5.65 -14.50 -16.09
CA ARG A 305 6.60 -14.36 -14.98
C ARG A 305 5.92 -14.64 -13.63
N PRO A 306 5.44 -15.86 -13.36
CA PRO A 306 4.66 -16.18 -12.15
C PRO A 306 5.42 -15.93 -10.84
N MET A 307 6.75 -15.82 -10.89
CA MET A 307 7.59 -15.45 -9.74
C MET A 307 7.79 -13.94 -9.60
N GLY A 308 7.27 -13.13 -10.51
CA GLY A 308 7.52 -11.69 -10.56
C GLY A 308 8.91 -11.33 -11.10
N ILE A 309 9.28 -10.05 -10.98
CA ILE A 309 10.54 -9.52 -11.53
C ILE A 309 11.75 -9.96 -10.69
N LEU A 310 11.64 -9.89 -9.35
CA LEU A 310 12.71 -10.21 -8.39
C LEU A 310 12.37 -11.41 -7.49
N GLY A 311 11.38 -12.22 -7.84
CA GLY A 311 11.05 -13.45 -7.10
C GLY A 311 12.14 -14.49 -7.21
N GLU A 312 12.48 -15.15 -6.10
CA GLU A 312 13.45 -16.23 -6.04
C GLU A 312 12.80 -17.55 -6.48
N ARG A 313 13.57 -18.38 -7.20
CA ARG A 313 13.15 -19.77 -7.48
C ARG A 313 13.26 -20.54 -6.16
N VAL A 314 12.13 -20.91 -5.57
CA VAL A 314 12.15 -21.92 -4.51
C VAL A 314 12.67 -23.22 -5.16
N ALA A 315 13.88 -23.59 -4.81
CA ALA A 315 14.41 -24.91 -5.17
C ALA A 315 13.48 -25.95 -4.55
N ARG A 316 12.83 -26.74 -5.40
CA ARG A 316 12.01 -27.89 -4.97
C ARG A 316 12.90 -29.04 -4.56
#